data_6603e7ce9efb67a5eabdcc1567549dd3
#
_entry.id   6603e7ce9efb67a5eabdcc1567549dd3
#
_cell.length_a   1.000
_cell.length_b   1.000
_cell.length_c   1.000
_cell.angle_alpha   90.00
_cell.angle_beta   90.00
_cell.angle_gamma   90.00
#
_symmetry.space_group_name_H-M   'P 1'
#
loop_
_entity.id
_entity.type
_entity.pdbx_description
1 polymer ?
#
loop_
_entity_poly.entity_id
_entity_poly.type
_entity_poly.pdbx_seq_one_letter_code
_entity_poly.pdbx_strand_id
1 'polypeptide(L)'
;MLKENYENVEFYTDSEGAKVLIDRIGLPYTDVKICYDNLNIPEPHWAYSKMLTYSMQEEPFIHVDGDIFISKMLAVDIDSSGLIAQNEEYGTDYYKNIMDGLHTVDMKMPEYLHAELANQSIGSYNAGVLGGCDIDFIQRYCENAFRIIKDNGLDDVNSGRINGNYNLMFEQILFYAMVKVENKNVTTLFGSRLCDNGYTYNDFCDFLNVDHTPLLHLLGGHKRNMKACLLLAKTLLDRYPDYFWRIADIFGNRHPRLSGKKISDNSELSVETCIARYSDWLEKQKRKWNEIPLEVLKNQDEKSAHFIDFFNSNEKERGEYILAVNPYMEMFSIPAEWPVKARLLLMAKLYENEINNKHDIACVPTLVNGGYRETPLNDMCFNILAILRQEQSFSELCESIKSCVSERLRTDKKLIRDNIMDAMELLMITGVVYVKKKK
;
A
#
# COMPACT_ATOMS: atom_id res chain seq x y z
N MET A 1 -6.17 7.59 12.56
CA MET A 1 -5.66 8.79 11.85
C MET A 1 -6.74 9.85 11.62
N LEU A 2 -7.83 9.64 10.85
CA LEU A 2 -8.86 10.67 10.64
C LEU A 2 -9.42 11.21 11.96
N LYS A 3 -9.87 10.34 12.88
CA LYS A 3 -10.43 10.73 14.19
C LYS A 3 -9.47 11.46 15.12
N GLU A 4 -8.17 11.42 14.86
CA GLU A 4 -7.16 12.18 15.61
C GLU A 4 -7.06 13.63 15.15
N ASN A 5 -7.48 13.87 13.90
CA ASN A 5 -7.39 15.16 13.25
C ASN A 5 -8.76 15.87 13.11
N TYR A 6 -9.87 15.11 13.14
CA TYR A 6 -11.21 15.64 12.91
C TYR A 6 -12.19 15.17 13.99
N GLU A 7 -13.00 16.06 14.48
CA GLU A 7 -14.02 15.78 15.50
C GLU A 7 -15.15 14.94 14.92
N ASN A 8 -15.65 15.29 13.74
CA ASN A 8 -16.73 14.61 13.04
C ASN A 8 -16.18 13.79 11.86
N VAL A 9 -16.30 12.47 11.94
CA VAL A 9 -15.94 11.54 10.88
C VAL A 9 -17.08 10.54 10.73
N GLU A 10 -17.80 10.66 9.61
CA GLU A 10 -18.91 9.80 9.29
C GLU A 10 -18.48 8.64 8.39
N PHE A 11 -19.13 7.50 8.52
CA PHE A 11 -18.88 6.33 7.70
C PHE A 11 -20.16 5.85 7.04
N TYR A 12 -20.16 5.83 5.72
CA TYR A 12 -21.27 5.35 4.88
C TYR A 12 -20.93 3.95 4.38
N THR A 13 -21.83 2.98 4.59
CA THR A 13 -21.53 1.57 4.31
C THR A 13 -22.80 0.75 4.10
N ASP A 14 -22.64 -0.54 3.80
CA ASP A 14 -23.66 -1.58 3.93
C ASP A 14 -23.56 -2.29 5.28
N SER A 15 -24.51 -3.18 5.56
CA SER A 15 -24.54 -3.96 6.81
C SER A 15 -23.32 -4.86 6.99
N GLU A 16 -22.76 -5.43 5.91
CA GLU A 16 -21.57 -6.29 5.99
C GLU A 16 -20.32 -5.46 6.29
N GLY A 17 -20.16 -4.29 5.68
CA GLY A 17 -19.10 -3.35 6.01
C GLY A 17 -19.17 -2.88 7.46
N ALA A 18 -20.35 -2.50 7.95
CA ALA A 18 -20.56 -2.13 9.34
C ALA A 18 -20.17 -3.27 10.30
N LYS A 19 -20.60 -4.49 10.03
CA LYS A 19 -20.25 -5.67 10.82
C LYS A 19 -18.75 -5.92 10.90
N VAL A 20 -18.01 -5.74 9.80
CA VAL A 20 -16.56 -5.95 9.80
C VAL A 20 -15.83 -4.78 10.45
N LEU A 21 -16.09 -3.56 10.00
CA LEU A 21 -15.28 -2.40 10.35
C LEU A 21 -15.66 -1.82 11.72
N ILE A 22 -16.95 -1.88 12.11
CA ILE A 22 -17.44 -1.34 13.35
C ILE A 22 -17.51 -2.43 14.43
N ASP A 23 -18.25 -3.53 14.19
CA ASP A 23 -18.51 -4.52 15.26
C ASP A 23 -17.25 -5.36 15.58
N ARG A 24 -16.48 -5.75 14.56
CA ARG A 24 -15.32 -6.64 14.74
C ARG A 24 -14.00 -5.89 14.91
N ILE A 25 -13.73 -4.87 14.09
CA ILE A 25 -12.49 -4.09 14.17
C ILE A 25 -12.64 -2.96 15.19
N GLY A 26 -13.83 -2.35 15.31
CA GLY A 26 -14.11 -1.28 16.28
C GLY A 26 -13.56 0.07 15.85
N LEU A 27 -13.64 0.42 14.55
CA LEU A 27 -13.18 1.72 14.07
C LEU A 27 -14.01 2.86 14.69
N PRO A 28 -13.36 3.96 15.15
CA PRO A 28 -13.99 4.95 16.00
C PRO A 28 -14.63 6.10 15.19
N TYR A 29 -15.54 5.76 14.26
CA TYR A 29 -16.31 6.78 13.55
C TYR A 29 -17.29 7.51 14.50
N THR A 30 -17.60 8.79 14.19
CA THR A 30 -18.55 9.58 14.97
C THR A 30 -19.97 9.13 14.69
N ASP A 31 -20.27 8.84 13.44
CA ASP A 31 -21.56 8.32 12.98
C ASP A 31 -21.36 7.26 11.90
N VAL A 32 -22.27 6.29 11.84
CA VAL A 32 -22.23 5.17 10.88
C VAL A 32 -23.59 5.07 10.19
N LYS A 33 -23.62 5.32 8.89
CA LYS A 33 -24.83 5.32 8.08
C LYS A 33 -24.85 4.08 7.19
N ILE A 34 -25.75 3.13 7.51
CA ILE A 34 -25.96 1.92 6.71
C ILE A 34 -26.97 2.27 5.62
N CYS A 35 -26.50 2.52 4.42
CA CYS A 35 -27.31 3.02 3.30
C CYS A 35 -27.11 2.29 1.97
N TYR A 36 -26.25 1.26 1.93
CA TYR A 36 -25.91 0.57 0.67
C TYR A 36 -26.49 -0.84 0.56
N ASP A 37 -27.24 -1.35 1.52
CA ASP A 37 -27.78 -2.73 1.52
C ASP A 37 -28.65 -3.05 0.30
N ASN A 38 -29.34 -2.05 -0.25
CA ASN A 38 -30.23 -2.22 -1.39
C ASN A 38 -29.64 -1.66 -2.69
N LEU A 39 -28.34 -1.40 -2.71
CA LEU A 39 -27.66 -0.85 -3.88
C LEU A 39 -27.50 -1.94 -4.95
N ASN A 40 -28.29 -1.83 -6.02
CA ASN A 40 -28.24 -2.76 -7.16
C ASN A 40 -27.39 -2.17 -8.29
N ILE A 41 -26.07 -2.19 -8.13
CA ILE A 41 -25.08 -1.69 -9.10
C ILE A 41 -24.05 -2.78 -9.35
N PRO A 42 -23.55 -2.95 -10.60
CA PRO A 42 -22.45 -3.85 -10.88
C PRO A 42 -21.21 -3.53 -10.04
N GLU A 43 -20.61 -4.55 -9.40
CA GLU A 43 -19.42 -4.40 -8.53
C GLU A 43 -18.29 -3.55 -9.14
N PRO A 44 -17.96 -3.64 -10.45
CA PRO A 44 -16.93 -2.80 -11.04
C PRO A 44 -17.23 -1.29 -10.99
N HIS A 45 -18.48 -0.87 -10.82
CA HIS A 45 -18.88 0.54 -10.77
C HIS A 45 -18.87 1.07 -9.31
N TRP A 46 -17.77 0.86 -8.61
CA TRP A 46 -17.57 1.19 -7.20
C TRP A 46 -17.75 2.68 -6.87
N ALA A 47 -17.45 3.60 -7.82
CA ALA A 47 -17.61 5.03 -7.58
C ALA A 47 -19.09 5.48 -7.47
N TYR A 48 -20.05 4.61 -7.84
CA TYR A 48 -21.47 4.92 -7.66
C TYR A 48 -21.82 5.15 -6.19
N SER A 49 -21.34 4.32 -5.29
CA SER A 49 -21.56 4.48 -3.84
C SER A 49 -20.95 5.78 -3.31
N LYS A 50 -19.79 6.20 -3.82
CA LYS A 50 -19.21 7.52 -3.51
C LYS A 50 -20.11 8.65 -3.96
N MET A 51 -20.57 8.61 -5.23
CA MET A 51 -21.49 9.61 -5.77
C MET A 51 -22.79 9.67 -4.96
N LEU A 52 -23.31 8.53 -4.53
CA LEU A 52 -24.49 8.47 -3.68
C LEU A 52 -24.20 9.14 -2.32
N THR A 53 -23.04 8.89 -1.71
CA THR A 53 -22.64 9.58 -0.48
C THR A 53 -22.57 11.09 -0.65
N TYR A 54 -21.98 11.56 -1.74
CA TYR A 54 -21.91 13.01 -2.04
C TYR A 54 -23.29 13.63 -2.18
N SER A 55 -24.21 12.95 -2.86
CA SER A 55 -25.58 13.43 -3.07
C SER A 55 -26.42 13.50 -1.79
N MET A 56 -26.00 12.83 -0.72
CA MET A 56 -26.67 12.86 0.59
C MET A 56 -26.21 14.02 1.48
N GLN A 57 -25.16 14.75 1.08
CA GLN A 57 -24.62 15.83 1.89
C GLN A 57 -25.41 17.11 1.71
N GLU A 58 -25.75 17.74 2.83
CA GLU A 58 -26.48 19.03 2.88
C GLU A 58 -25.63 20.14 3.48
N GLU A 59 -24.47 19.80 4.08
CA GLU A 59 -23.53 20.69 4.71
C GLU A 59 -22.13 20.55 4.08
N PRO A 60 -21.21 21.53 4.27
CA PRO A 60 -19.84 21.43 3.82
C PRO A 60 -19.17 20.13 4.30
N PHE A 61 -18.51 19.42 3.39
CA PHE A 61 -17.87 18.15 3.70
C PHE A 61 -16.57 17.94 2.92
N ILE A 62 -15.75 17.01 3.41
CA ILE A 62 -14.66 16.39 2.65
C ILE A 62 -14.84 14.89 2.72
N HIS A 63 -14.99 14.27 1.55
CA HIS A 63 -14.89 12.83 1.38
C HIS A 63 -13.41 12.43 1.28
N VAL A 64 -13.09 11.28 1.88
CA VAL A 64 -11.76 10.68 1.83
C VAL A 64 -11.90 9.20 1.51
N ASP A 65 -11.20 8.73 0.48
CA ASP A 65 -11.19 7.31 0.10
C ASP A 65 -10.58 6.44 1.20
N GLY A 66 -11.05 5.20 1.28
CA GLY A 66 -10.60 4.23 2.30
C GLY A 66 -9.13 3.79 2.18
N ASP A 67 -8.46 4.13 1.09
CA ASP A 67 -7.04 3.88 0.83
C ASP A 67 -6.16 5.13 0.96
N ILE A 68 -6.71 6.19 1.59
CA ILE A 68 -5.99 7.41 1.94
C ILE A 68 -5.68 7.41 3.44
N PHE A 69 -4.46 7.78 3.77
CA PHE A 69 -3.92 7.84 5.12
C PHE A 69 -3.51 9.26 5.45
N ILE A 70 -4.27 9.91 6.35
CA ILE A 70 -4.06 11.32 6.74
C ILE A 70 -3.33 11.38 8.07
N SER A 71 -2.08 11.83 8.04
CA SER A 71 -1.24 11.96 9.24
C SER A 71 -1.45 13.26 10.00
N LYS A 72 -1.94 14.30 9.30
CA LYS A 72 -2.16 15.65 9.85
C LYS A 72 -3.47 16.21 9.31
N MET A 73 -4.02 17.22 10.00
CA MET A 73 -5.13 17.98 9.45
C MET A 73 -4.77 18.54 8.08
N LEU A 74 -5.67 18.38 7.11
CA LEU A 74 -5.48 18.93 5.77
C LEU A 74 -5.45 20.46 5.83
N ALA A 75 -4.55 21.07 5.09
CA ALA A 75 -4.38 22.52 5.05
C ALA A 75 -5.42 23.18 4.14
N VAL A 76 -6.71 22.85 4.33
CA VAL A 76 -7.84 23.44 3.61
C VAL A 76 -8.92 23.83 4.60
N ASP A 77 -9.54 24.95 4.35
CA ASP A 77 -10.70 25.42 5.10
C ASP A 77 -11.97 24.99 4.36
N ILE A 78 -12.69 24.04 4.94
CA ILE A 78 -13.88 23.42 4.34
C ILE A 78 -15.00 24.45 4.13
N ASP A 79 -15.17 25.36 5.09
CA ASP A 79 -16.28 26.31 5.10
C ASP A 79 -16.10 27.43 4.07
N SER A 80 -14.87 27.73 3.67
CA SER A 80 -14.55 28.78 2.70
C SER A 80 -14.15 28.26 1.31
N SER A 81 -13.76 27.00 1.20
CA SER A 81 -13.37 26.38 -0.07
C SER A 81 -14.60 25.89 -0.81
N GLY A 82 -14.98 26.57 -1.92
CA GLY A 82 -16.14 26.18 -2.72
C GLY A 82 -16.07 24.71 -3.15
N LEU A 83 -15.00 24.33 -3.83
CA LEU A 83 -14.72 22.94 -4.21
C LEU A 83 -13.32 22.55 -3.78
N ILE A 84 -13.16 21.30 -3.37
CA ILE A 84 -11.89 20.71 -2.92
C ILE A 84 -11.66 19.40 -3.70
N ALA A 85 -10.42 19.18 -4.15
CA ALA A 85 -9.99 17.90 -4.71
C ALA A 85 -8.56 17.56 -4.28
N GLN A 86 -8.15 16.30 -4.40
CA GLN A 86 -6.78 15.91 -4.07
C GLN A 86 -5.78 16.70 -4.92
N ASN A 87 -5.85 16.60 -6.22
CA ASN A 87 -5.05 17.36 -7.19
C ASN A 87 -5.69 17.33 -8.59
N GLU A 88 -5.31 18.27 -9.42
CA GLU A 88 -5.60 18.23 -10.84
C GLU A 88 -4.65 17.27 -11.56
N GLU A 89 -5.18 16.52 -12.52
CA GLU A 89 -4.46 15.62 -13.42
C GLU A 89 -4.64 16.09 -14.86
N TYR A 90 -3.56 16.16 -15.61
CA TYR A 90 -3.59 16.71 -16.96
C TYR A 90 -2.70 15.94 -17.92
N GLY A 91 -2.90 16.20 -19.20
CA GLY A 91 -1.93 15.98 -20.26
C GLY A 91 -1.65 14.55 -20.64
N THR A 92 -2.63 13.64 -20.56
CA THR A 92 -2.22 12.27 -20.57
C THR A 92 -2.86 11.44 -21.66
N ASP A 93 -2.02 10.68 -22.34
CA ASP A 93 -2.44 9.57 -23.17
C ASP A 93 -3.14 8.47 -22.35
N TYR A 94 -2.92 8.43 -21.02
CA TYR A 94 -3.50 7.44 -20.13
C TYR A 94 -5.04 7.48 -20.15
N TYR A 95 -5.63 8.63 -19.81
CA TYR A 95 -7.10 8.77 -19.85
C TYR A 95 -7.65 8.63 -21.27
N LYS A 96 -6.97 9.18 -22.25
CA LYS A 96 -7.39 9.07 -23.66
C LYS A 96 -7.46 7.62 -24.11
N ASN A 97 -6.43 6.83 -23.87
CA ASN A 97 -6.39 5.41 -24.23
C ASN A 97 -7.51 4.61 -23.52
N ILE A 98 -7.78 4.91 -22.25
CA ILE A 98 -8.87 4.26 -21.50
C ILE A 98 -10.23 4.62 -22.11
N MET A 99 -10.49 5.91 -22.33
CA MET A 99 -11.79 6.38 -22.83
C MET A 99 -12.05 5.91 -24.27
N ASP A 100 -11.05 5.91 -25.14
CA ASP A 100 -11.16 5.35 -26.49
C ASP A 100 -11.50 3.85 -26.46
N GLY A 101 -10.92 3.10 -25.52
CA GLY A 101 -11.22 1.68 -25.31
C GLY A 101 -12.64 1.41 -24.79
N LEU A 102 -13.29 2.41 -24.19
CA LEU A 102 -14.68 2.30 -23.70
C LEU A 102 -15.73 2.65 -24.73
N HIS A 103 -15.35 3.07 -25.95
CA HIS A 103 -16.27 3.47 -27.01
C HIS A 103 -17.33 4.49 -26.55
N THR A 104 -16.88 5.60 -25.96
CA THR A 104 -17.74 6.60 -25.34
C THR A 104 -18.49 7.48 -26.34
N VAL A 105 -18.17 7.39 -27.64
CA VAL A 105 -18.73 8.27 -28.72
C VAL A 105 -20.27 8.19 -28.81
N ASP A 106 -20.85 7.01 -28.65
CA ASP A 106 -22.28 6.78 -28.72
C ASP A 106 -23.01 6.93 -27.38
N MET A 107 -22.35 7.40 -26.36
CA MET A 107 -22.92 7.54 -25.03
C MET A 107 -23.75 8.84 -24.92
N LYS A 108 -24.89 8.74 -24.25
CA LYS A 108 -25.70 9.90 -23.87
C LYS A 108 -25.05 10.62 -22.69
N MET A 109 -24.50 11.79 -22.94
CA MET A 109 -23.85 12.61 -21.90
C MET A 109 -23.93 14.11 -22.30
N PRO A 110 -23.65 15.02 -21.35
CA PRO A 110 -23.59 16.45 -21.63
C PRO A 110 -22.53 16.81 -22.68
N GLU A 111 -22.80 17.83 -23.51
CA GLU A 111 -21.91 18.27 -24.60
C GLU A 111 -20.50 18.65 -24.07
N TYR A 112 -20.43 19.29 -22.91
CA TYR A 112 -19.12 19.65 -22.30
C TYR A 112 -18.28 18.44 -21.94
N LEU A 113 -18.89 17.31 -21.55
CA LEU A 113 -18.18 16.07 -21.29
C LEU A 113 -17.71 15.41 -22.60
N HIS A 114 -18.56 15.39 -23.63
CA HIS A 114 -18.15 14.97 -24.98
C HIS A 114 -16.94 15.77 -25.48
N ALA A 115 -16.99 17.10 -25.32
CA ALA A 115 -15.90 17.98 -25.74
C ALA A 115 -14.61 17.67 -24.99
N GLU A 116 -14.66 17.39 -23.65
CA GLU A 116 -13.49 17.03 -22.89
C GLU A 116 -12.91 15.66 -23.30
N LEU A 117 -13.75 14.65 -23.50
CA LEU A 117 -13.32 13.33 -23.95
C LEU A 117 -12.74 13.32 -25.38
N ALA A 118 -13.13 14.29 -26.20
CA ALA A 118 -12.59 14.47 -27.56
C ALA A 118 -11.18 15.10 -27.58
N ASN A 119 -10.74 15.71 -26.49
CA ASN A 119 -9.41 16.29 -26.38
C ASN A 119 -8.31 15.22 -26.52
N GLN A 120 -7.17 15.60 -27.07
CA GLN A 120 -5.97 14.74 -27.08
C GLN A 120 -5.45 14.52 -25.66
N SER A 121 -5.64 15.51 -24.79
CA SER A 121 -5.23 15.50 -23.39
C SER A 121 -6.47 15.71 -22.53
N ILE A 122 -6.94 14.66 -21.88
CA ILE A 122 -8.12 14.70 -21.03
C ILE A 122 -7.72 15.15 -19.63
N GLY A 123 -8.36 16.21 -19.12
CA GLY A 123 -8.20 16.68 -17.76
C GLY A 123 -9.10 15.93 -16.77
N SER A 124 -8.67 15.82 -15.54
CA SER A 124 -9.46 15.27 -14.44
C SER A 124 -9.04 15.87 -13.10
N TYR A 125 -9.83 15.62 -12.06
CA TYR A 125 -9.42 15.79 -10.68
C TYR A 125 -9.35 14.43 -9.99
N ASN A 126 -8.27 14.15 -9.28
CA ASN A 126 -8.19 12.97 -8.45
C ASN A 126 -9.18 13.10 -7.29
N ALA A 127 -10.15 12.21 -7.25
CA ALA A 127 -11.26 12.22 -6.30
C ALA A 127 -11.02 11.36 -5.04
N GLY A 128 -9.76 11.00 -4.77
CA GLY A 128 -9.39 10.36 -3.50
C GLY A 128 -9.72 11.26 -2.31
N VAL A 129 -9.62 12.58 -2.50
CA VAL A 129 -10.21 13.59 -1.63
C VAL A 129 -11.08 14.49 -2.50
N LEU A 130 -12.37 14.65 -2.14
CA LEU A 130 -13.30 15.51 -2.85
C LEU A 130 -14.35 16.08 -1.89
N GLY A 131 -14.75 17.35 -2.09
CA GLY A 131 -15.78 18.00 -1.28
C GLY A 131 -15.81 19.50 -1.46
N GLY A 132 -16.12 20.20 -0.38
CA GLY A 132 -16.21 21.68 -0.32
C GLY A 132 -17.53 22.17 0.23
N CYS A 133 -17.77 23.50 0.13
CA CYS A 133 -19.00 24.13 0.60
C CYS A 133 -19.99 24.50 -0.54
N ASP A 134 -19.63 24.28 -1.80
CA ASP A 134 -20.55 24.49 -2.95
C ASP A 134 -21.44 23.24 -3.14
N ILE A 135 -22.33 23.01 -2.19
CA ILE A 135 -23.21 21.84 -2.16
C ILE A 135 -24.11 21.79 -3.40
N ASP A 136 -24.60 22.93 -3.87
CA ASP A 136 -25.43 23.00 -5.08
C ASP A 136 -24.68 22.49 -6.32
N PHE A 137 -23.41 22.81 -6.48
CA PHE A 137 -22.58 22.27 -7.54
C PHE A 137 -22.41 20.76 -7.40
N ILE A 138 -22.08 20.28 -6.17
CA ILE A 138 -21.87 18.86 -5.90
C ILE A 138 -23.16 18.06 -6.16
N GLN A 139 -24.32 18.58 -5.79
CA GLN A 139 -25.61 17.95 -6.07
C GLN A 139 -25.85 17.80 -7.59
N ARG A 140 -25.68 18.90 -8.37
CA ARG A 140 -25.81 18.84 -9.83
C ARG A 140 -24.79 17.90 -10.49
N TYR A 141 -23.59 17.84 -9.95
CA TYR A 141 -22.55 16.90 -10.41
C TYR A 141 -23.00 15.44 -10.20
N CYS A 142 -23.52 15.09 -9.03
CA CYS A 142 -24.07 13.77 -8.75
C CYS A 142 -25.27 13.43 -9.65
N GLU A 143 -26.20 14.37 -9.84
CA GLU A 143 -27.35 14.19 -10.75
C GLU A 143 -26.92 13.90 -12.20
N ASN A 144 -25.89 14.60 -12.70
CA ASN A 144 -25.35 14.35 -14.02
C ASN A 144 -24.67 12.99 -14.12
N ALA A 145 -23.90 12.58 -13.10
CA ALA A 145 -23.29 11.26 -13.04
C ALA A 145 -24.35 10.14 -13.06
N PHE A 146 -25.37 10.23 -12.22
CA PHE A 146 -26.47 9.24 -12.20
C PHE A 146 -27.25 9.18 -13.51
N ARG A 147 -27.46 10.33 -14.16
CA ARG A 147 -28.10 10.38 -15.46
C ARG A 147 -27.25 9.67 -16.51
N ILE A 148 -25.96 9.93 -16.58
CA ILE A 148 -25.02 9.25 -17.47
C ILE A 148 -25.06 7.74 -17.25
N ILE A 149 -24.99 7.30 -16.00
CA ILE A 149 -25.03 5.88 -15.63
C ILE A 149 -26.33 5.24 -16.14
N LYS A 150 -27.47 5.82 -15.82
CA LYS A 150 -28.79 5.31 -16.17
C LYS A 150 -29.06 5.33 -17.68
N ASP A 151 -28.80 6.46 -18.36
CA ASP A 151 -29.11 6.64 -19.77
C ASP A 151 -28.27 5.77 -20.71
N ASN A 152 -27.16 5.24 -20.19
CA ASN A 152 -26.24 4.36 -20.90
C ASN A 152 -26.26 2.92 -20.40
N GLY A 153 -27.14 2.57 -19.46
CA GLY A 153 -27.27 1.22 -18.91
C GLY A 153 -26.03 0.72 -18.17
N LEU A 154 -25.26 1.61 -17.55
CA LEU A 154 -24.09 1.22 -16.74
C LEU A 154 -24.53 0.60 -15.41
N ASP A 155 -25.78 0.79 -15.00
CA ASP A 155 -26.42 0.18 -13.83
C ASP A 155 -27.02 -1.22 -14.12
N ASP A 156 -27.04 -1.66 -15.38
CA ASP A 156 -27.58 -2.97 -15.77
C ASP A 156 -26.45 -3.98 -16.05
N VAL A 157 -26.41 -5.04 -15.25
CA VAL A 157 -25.46 -6.16 -15.40
C VAL A 157 -25.54 -6.85 -16.77
N ASN A 158 -26.66 -6.73 -17.47
CA ASN A 158 -26.91 -7.34 -18.77
C ASN A 158 -26.56 -6.42 -19.96
N SER A 159 -26.20 -5.17 -19.71
CA SER A 159 -25.95 -4.18 -20.77
C SER A 159 -24.71 -4.46 -21.64
N GLY A 160 -23.82 -5.35 -21.18
CA GLY A 160 -22.50 -5.57 -21.79
C GLY A 160 -21.50 -4.41 -21.56
N ARG A 161 -21.87 -3.40 -20.80
CA ARG A 161 -21.04 -2.21 -20.48
C ARG A 161 -20.49 -2.24 -19.07
N ILE A 162 -20.18 -3.44 -18.54
CA ILE A 162 -19.58 -3.59 -17.21
C ILE A 162 -18.06 -3.44 -17.33
N ASN A 163 -17.55 -2.25 -17.04
CA ASN A 163 -16.13 -1.97 -17.02
C ASN A 163 -15.82 -0.91 -15.96
N GLY A 164 -14.95 -1.26 -14.99
CA GLY A 164 -14.55 -0.36 -13.91
C GLY A 164 -13.94 0.98 -14.36
N ASN A 165 -13.43 1.05 -15.59
CA ASN A 165 -12.87 2.29 -16.11
C ASN A 165 -13.93 3.38 -16.36
N TYR A 166 -15.21 3.03 -16.45
CA TYR A 166 -16.29 4.06 -16.51
C TYR A 166 -16.33 4.93 -15.25
N ASN A 167 -15.84 4.44 -14.11
CA ASN A 167 -15.74 5.25 -12.89
C ASN A 167 -14.93 6.52 -13.12
N LEU A 168 -13.81 6.45 -13.86
CA LEU A 168 -13.00 7.62 -14.18
C LEU A 168 -13.80 8.68 -14.95
N MET A 169 -14.68 8.25 -15.85
CA MET A 169 -15.49 9.15 -16.66
C MET A 169 -16.52 9.90 -15.82
N PHE A 170 -17.39 9.18 -15.09
CA PHE A 170 -18.51 9.83 -14.38
C PHE A 170 -18.13 10.39 -13.01
N GLU A 171 -16.96 10.04 -12.49
CA GLU A 171 -16.43 10.60 -11.24
C GLU A 171 -15.43 11.74 -11.53
N GLN A 172 -14.28 11.45 -12.11
CA GLN A 172 -13.15 12.38 -12.17
C GLN A 172 -13.23 13.34 -13.36
N ILE A 173 -13.49 12.81 -14.56
CA ILE A 173 -13.52 13.62 -15.78
C ILE A 173 -14.77 14.49 -15.84
N LEU A 174 -15.93 13.97 -15.44
CA LEU A 174 -17.19 14.74 -15.38
C LEU A 174 -17.04 15.93 -14.42
N PHE A 175 -16.46 15.71 -13.23
CA PHE A 175 -16.23 16.78 -12.27
C PHE A 175 -15.34 17.88 -12.87
N TYR A 176 -14.24 17.50 -13.51
CA TYR A 176 -13.34 18.42 -14.21
C TYR A 176 -14.07 19.22 -15.31
N ALA A 177 -14.81 18.54 -16.18
CA ALA A 177 -15.53 19.17 -17.27
C ALA A 177 -16.60 20.17 -16.77
N MET A 178 -17.32 19.84 -15.68
CA MET A 178 -18.28 20.75 -15.06
C MET A 178 -17.60 21.97 -14.43
N VAL A 179 -16.51 21.76 -13.68
CA VAL A 179 -15.69 22.85 -13.11
C VAL A 179 -15.28 23.83 -14.20
N LYS A 180 -14.79 23.31 -15.32
CA LYS A 180 -14.31 24.11 -16.46
C LYS A 180 -15.44 24.91 -17.13
N VAL A 181 -16.58 24.30 -17.39
CA VAL A 181 -17.70 24.97 -18.09
C VAL A 181 -18.38 26.01 -17.18
N GLU A 182 -18.48 25.75 -15.90
CA GLU A 182 -19.05 26.68 -14.93
C GLU A 182 -18.01 27.70 -14.37
N ASN A 183 -16.77 27.64 -14.86
CA ASN A 183 -15.66 28.50 -14.42
C ASN A 183 -15.50 28.55 -12.90
N LYS A 184 -15.56 27.39 -12.25
CA LYS A 184 -15.40 27.25 -10.80
C LYS A 184 -13.92 27.14 -10.42
N ASN A 185 -13.58 27.56 -9.21
CA ASN A 185 -12.27 27.34 -8.61
C ASN A 185 -12.29 26.08 -7.75
N VAL A 186 -11.26 25.26 -7.85
CA VAL A 186 -11.03 24.09 -7.02
C VAL A 186 -9.77 24.29 -6.18
N THR A 187 -9.90 24.18 -4.86
CA THR A 187 -8.77 24.12 -3.95
C THR A 187 -8.19 22.71 -3.98
N THR A 188 -6.92 22.55 -4.35
CA THR A 188 -6.25 21.25 -4.40
C THR A 188 -5.24 21.11 -3.27
N LEU A 189 -5.11 19.87 -2.73
CA LEU A 189 -4.16 19.55 -1.66
C LEU A 189 -2.72 19.50 -2.18
N PHE A 190 -2.56 19.15 -3.44
CA PHE A 190 -1.27 19.07 -4.14
C PHE A 190 -1.33 19.86 -5.43
N GLY A 191 -0.17 20.26 -5.93
CA GLY A 191 -0.05 20.85 -7.27
C GLY A 191 -0.50 19.86 -8.35
N SER A 192 -0.85 20.40 -9.54
CA SER A 192 -1.23 19.60 -10.71
C SER A 192 -0.19 18.53 -11.05
N ARG A 193 -0.65 17.36 -11.48
CA ARG A 193 0.17 16.20 -11.81
C ARG A 193 -0.03 15.79 -13.26
N LEU A 194 1.08 15.48 -13.93
CA LEU A 194 1.04 14.77 -15.21
C LEU A 194 0.75 13.29 -14.94
N CYS A 195 -0.31 12.74 -15.50
CA CYS A 195 -0.77 11.38 -15.25
C CYS A 195 -0.67 10.51 -16.50
N ASP A 196 0.53 10.34 -17.08
CA ASP A 196 0.72 9.60 -18.34
C ASP A 196 0.52 8.09 -18.21
N ASN A 197 1.01 7.49 -17.12
CA ASN A 197 0.93 6.05 -16.85
C ASN A 197 0.52 5.77 -15.40
N GLY A 198 -0.19 6.70 -14.79
CA GLY A 198 -0.47 6.69 -13.36
C GLY A 198 0.66 7.30 -12.54
N TYR A 199 0.55 7.21 -11.23
CA TYR A 199 1.51 7.75 -10.29
C TYR A 199 2.64 6.77 -10.03
N THR A 200 3.84 7.28 -9.73
CA THR A 200 4.94 6.49 -9.20
C THR A 200 4.73 6.18 -7.72
N TYR A 201 5.43 5.18 -7.21
CA TYR A 201 5.42 4.85 -5.78
C TYR A 201 5.74 6.07 -4.90
N ASN A 202 6.73 6.86 -5.30
CA ASN A 202 7.20 8.00 -4.52
C ASN A 202 6.23 9.19 -4.50
N ASP A 203 5.22 9.21 -5.37
CA ASP A 203 4.25 10.30 -5.38
C ASP A 203 3.37 10.28 -4.13
N PHE A 204 2.82 9.10 -3.78
CA PHE A 204 1.82 9.01 -2.71
C PHE A 204 1.90 7.75 -1.83
N CYS A 205 2.79 6.80 -2.11
CA CYS A 205 2.79 5.50 -1.43
C CYS A 205 3.98 5.29 -0.48
N ASP A 206 4.78 6.31 -0.23
CA ASP A 206 5.97 6.20 0.62
C ASP A 206 5.62 6.31 2.10
N PHE A 207 5.23 5.19 2.71
CA PHE A 207 4.88 5.11 4.13
C PHE A 207 6.06 5.33 5.08
N LEU A 208 7.30 5.33 4.60
CA LEU A 208 8.45 5.75 5.41
C LEU A 208 8.41 7.24 5.71
N ASN A 209 7.81 8.03 4.81
CA ASN A 209 7.69 9.48 4.94
C ASN A 209 6.29 9.93 5.41
N VAL A 210 5.50 9.06 6.05
CA VAL A 210 4.12 9.34 6.47
C VAL A 210 3.99 10.61 7.32
N ASP A 211 4.99 10.94 8.12
CA ASP A 211 4.96 12.13 8.99
C ASP A 211 5.34 13.43 8.26
N HIS A 212 5.88 13.33 7.06
CA HIS A 212 6.34 14.47 6.26
C HIS A 212 5.36 14.89 5.16
N THR A 213 4.34 14.06 4.90
CA THR A 213 3.30 14.33 3.91
C THR A 213 1.94 14.54 4.59
N PRO A 214 1.07 15.44 4.10
CA PRO A 214 -0.25 15.63 4.67
C PRO A 214 -1.13 14.40 4.51
N LEU A 215 -0.96 13.67 3.42
CA LEU A 215 -1.64 12.39 3.17
C LEU A 215 -0.78 11.45 2.31
N LEU A 216 -1.06 10.17 2.43
CA LEU A 216 -0.60 9.12 1.53
C LEU A 216 -1.83 8.50 0.86
N HIS A 217 -1.71 8.14 -0.41
CA HIS A 217 -2.78 7.52 -1.18
C HIS A 217 -2.27 6.24 -1.85
N LEU A 218 -2.77 5.09 -1.41
CA LEU A 218 -2.38 3.78 -1.95
C LEU A 218 -3.10 3.51 -3.28
N LEU A 219 -2.70 4.22 -4.33
CA LEU A 219 -3.34 4.24 -5.64
C LEU A 219 -3.19 2.93 -6.43
N GLY A 220 -4.25 2.51 -7.08
CA GLY A 220 -4.26 1.52 -8.15
C GLY A 220 -3.45 0.26 -7.86
N GLY A 221 -2.42 0.00 -8.68
CA GLY A 221 -1.54 -1.17 -8.57
C GLY A 221 -0.71 -1.23 -7.30
N HIS A 222 -0.46 -0.09 -6.64
CA HIS A 222 0.30 -0.04 -5.39
C HIS A 222 -0.40 -0.77 -4.23
N LYS A 223 -1.72 -0.96 -4.28
CA LYS A 223 -2.48 -1.82 -3.35
C LYS A 223 -2.00 -3.27 -3.34
N ARG A 224 -1.28 -3.70 -4.37
CA ARG A 224 -0.70 -5.05 -4.53
C ARG A 224 0.83 -5.05 -4.43
N ASN A 225 1.45 -3.89 -4.28
CA ASN A 225 2.89 -3.78 -4.12
C ASN A 225 3.29 -4.30 -2.73
N MET A 226 4.14 -5.32 -2.68
CA MET A 226 4.55 -5.98 -1.44
C MET A 226 5.20 -5.00 -0.46
N LYS A 227 6.08 -4.12 -0.94
CA LYS A 227 6.76 -3.12 -0.11
C LYS A 227 5.75 -2.16 0.52
N ALA A 228 4.84 -1.57 -0.28
CA ALA A 228 3.81 -0.66 0.21
C ALA A 228 2.91 -1.35 1.26
N CYS A 229 2.46 -2.57 0.98
CA CYS A 229 1.63 -3.34 1.92
C CYS A 229 2.35 -3.67 3.23
N LEU A 230 3.64 -4.02 3.17
CA LEU A 230 4.43 -4.30 4.38
C LEU A 230 4.67 -3.03 5.20
N LEU A 231 5.00 -1.91 4.56
CA LEU A 231 5.17 -0.62 5.22
C LEU A 231 3.87 -0.18 5.90
N LEU A 232 2.73 -0.27 5.19
CA LEU A 232 1.43 0.02 5.76
C LEU A 232 1.12 -0.87 6.98
N ALA A 233 1.32 -2.19 6.85
CA ALA A 233 1.08 -3.13 7.94
C ALA A 233 1.96 -2.83 9.16
N LYS A 234 3.23 -2.46 8.95
CA LYS A 234 4.15 -2.08 10.03
C LYS A 234 3.77 -0.75 10.66
N THR A 235 3.37 0.24 9.87
CA THR A 235 2.87 1.53 10.37
C THR A 235 1.61 1.33 11.22
N LEU A 236 0.70 0.45 10.78
CA LEU A 236 -0.50 0.12 11.53
C LEU A 236 -0.15 -0.59 12.86
N LEU A 237 0.78 -1.56 12.84
CA LEU A 237 1.22 -2.27 14.05
C LEU A 237 1.91 -1.33 15.03
N ASP A 238 2.75 -0.41 14.54
CA ASP A 238 3.49 0.54 15.38
C ASP A 238 2.56 1.55 16.05
N ARG A 239 1.60 2.12 15.30
CA ARG A 239 0.75 3.22 15.77
C ARG A 239 -0.56 2.77 16.39
N TYR A 240 -1.09 1.65 15.93
CA TYR A 240 -2.42 1.15 16.30
C TYR A 240 -2.41 -0.37 16.50
N PRO A 241 -1.61 -0.91 17.44
CA PRO A 241 -1.41 -2.35 17.60
C PRO A 241 -2.72 -3.11 17.84
N ASP A 242 -3.65 -2.55 18.60
CA ASP A 242 -4.93 -3.20 18.87
C ASP A 242 -5.77 -3.43 17.60
N TYR A 243 -5.81 -2.45 16.70
CA TYR A 243 -6.49 -2.60 15.41
C TYR A 243 -5.77 -3.59 14.50
N PHE A 244 -4.44 -3.54 14.48
CA PHE A 244 -3.64 -4.51 13.71
C PHE A 244 -3.98 -5.94 14.12
N TRP A 245 -3.99 -6.24 15.41
CA TRP A 245 -4.26 -7.59 15.90
C TRP A 245 -5.70 -8.02 15.64
N ARG A 246 -6.69 -7.15 15.78
CA ARG A 246 -8.08 -7.44 15.39
C ARG A 246 -8.20 -7.78 13.90
N ILE A 247 -7.51 -7.04 13.02
CA ILE A 247 -7.46 -7.34 11.58
C ILE A 247 -6.76 -8.68 11.33
N ALA A 248 -5.64 -8.95 11.99
CA ALA A 248 -4.92 -10.21 11.87
C ALA A 248 -5.79 -11.40 12.31
N ASP A 249 -6.55 -11.29 13.38
CA ASP A 249 -7.48 -12.33 13.85
C ASP A 249 -8.60 -12.60 12.83
N ILE A 250 -9.07 -11.58 12.14
CA ILE A 250 -10.15 -11.71 11.15
C ILE A 250 -9.64 -12.36 9.86
N PHE A 251 -8.46 -11.97 9.38
CA PHE A 251 -7.96 -12.27 8.04
C PHE A 251 -6.71 -13.16 8.02
N GLY A 252 -5.94 -13.26 9.11
CA GLY A 252 -4.64 -13.91 9.17
C GLY A 252 -4.64 -15.41 8.89
N ASN A 253 -5.77 -16.10 9.02
CA ASN A 253 -5.88 -17.56 8.85
C ASN A 253 -6.31 -18.01 7.44
N ARG A 254 -6.35 -17.13 6.46
CA ARG A 254 -6.90 -17.43 5.12
C ARG A 254 -5.90 -18.00 4.11
N HIS A 255 -4.69 -18.38 4.50
CA HIS A 255 -3.75 -18.97 3.55
C HIS A 255 -3.97 -20.50 3.42
N PRO A 256 -4.11 -21.01 2.17
CA PRO A 256 -4.21 -22.44 1.95
C PRO A 256 -2.92 -23.15 2.38
N ARG A 257 -3.05 -24.19 3.20
CA ARG A 257 -1.94 -25.08 3.54
C ARG A 257 -1.44 -25.73 2.26
N LEU A 258 -0.21 -25.43 1.87
CA LEU A 258 0.47 -26.21 0.83
C LEU A 258 0.69 -27.62 1.39
N SER A 259 -0.08 -28.59 0.91
CA SER A 259 0.11 -30.00 1.24
C SER A 259 1.36 -30.53 0.53
N GLY A 260 2.45 -30.74 1.28
CA GLY A 260 3.66 -31.34 0.77
C GLY A 260 3.43 -32.82 0.40
N LYS A 261 3.67 -33.19 -0.86
CA LYS A 261 3.87 -34.58 -1.25
C LYS A 261 5.23 -35.07 -0.77
N LYS A 262 5.29 -36.17 -0.01
CA LYS A 262 6.53 -36.89 0.27
C LYS A 262 7.16 -37.37 -1.02
N ILE A 263 8.40 -36.99 -1.28
CA ILE A 263 9.19 -37.46 -2.43
C ILE A 263 10.20 -38.49 -1.91
N SER A 264 10.26 -39.62 -2.59
CA SER A 264 11.19 -40.72 -2.28
C SER A 264 12.64 -40.38 -2.65
N ASP A 265 13.56 -40.76 -1.76
CA ASP A 265 15.02 -40.65 -1.93
C ASP A 265 15.51 -41.56 -3.06
N ASN A 266 15.84 -41.01 -4.21
CA ASN A 266 16.86 -41.43 -5.17
C ASN A 266 16.60 -40.79 -6.54
N SER A 267 17.17 -39.65 -6.79
CA SER A 267 17.38 -39.15 -8.16
C SER A 267 18.31 -37.92 -8.14
N GLU A 268 19.01 -37.69 -9.24
CA GLU A 268 19.73 -36.47 -9.59
C GLU A 268 19.03 -35.22 -9.03
N LEU A 269 19.79 -34.20 -8.66
CA LEU A 269 19.33 -32.91 -8.15
C LEU A 269 18.33 -32.24 -9.11
N SER A 270 17.10 -32.76 -9.14
CA SER A 270 16.02 -32.10 -9.91
C SER A 270 15.56 -30.83 -9.21
N VAL A 271 14.90 -29.94 -9.97
CA VAL A 271 14.32 -28.68 -9.41
C VAL A 271 13.34 -29.01 -8.29
N GLU A 272 12.52 -30.04 -8.48
CA GLU A 272 11.51 -30.50 -7.52
C GLU A 272 12.16 -31.01 -6.23
N THR A 273 13.27 -31.77 -6.34
CA THR A 273 14.03 -32.26 -5.18
C THR A 273 14.63 -31.08 -4.38
N CYS A 274 15.16 -30.07 -5.06
CA CYS A 274 15.71 -28.89 -4.41
C CYS A 274 14.63 -28.11 -3.66
N ILE A 275 13.47 -27.87 -4.27
CA ILE A 275 12.35 -27.19 -3.65
C ILE A 275 11.80 -28.00 -2.46
N ALA A 276 11.73 -29.34 -2.58
CA ALA A 276 11.31 -30.20 -1.48
C ALA A 276 12.28 -30.12 -0.28
N ARG A 277 13.60 -30.10 -0.52
CA ARG A 277 14.61 -29.93 0.55
C ARG A 277 14.45 -28.60 1.28
N TYR A 278 14.18 -27.51 0.55
CA TYR A 278 13.89 -26.23 1.18
C TYR A 278 12.60 -26.29 2.00
N SER A 279 11.54 -26.86 1.45
CA SER A 279 10.26 -27.03 2.13
C SER A 279 10.40 -27.86 3.41
N ASP A 280 11.16 -28.96 3.38
CA ASP A 280 11.44 -29.81 4.55
C ASP A 280 12.23 -29.07 5.63
N TRP A 281 13.22 -28.27 5.22
CA TRP A 281 13.95 -27.41 6.13
C TRP A 281 13.01 -26.40 6.79
N LEU A 282 12.17 -25.73 6.02
CA LEU A 282 11.23 -24.73 6.50
C LEU A 282 10.20 -25.34 7.47
N GLU A 283 9.68 -26.54 7.19
CA GLU A 283 8.77 -27.25 8.10
C GLU A 283 9.45 -27.62 9.43
N LYS A 284 10.76 -27.91 9.44
CA LYS A 284 11.51 -28.09 10.69
C LYS A 284 11.60 -26.77 11.49
N GLN A 285 11.82 -25.64 10.81
CA GLN A 285 11.84 -24.35 11.50
C GLN A 285 10.46 -23.99 12.04
N LYS A 286 9.39 -24.18 11.28
CA LYS A 286 8.02 -23.96 11.75
C LYS A 286 7.68 -24.73 13.01
N ARG A 287 8.13 -26.00 13.12
CA ARG A 287 7.95 -26.80 14.34
C ARG A 287 8.63 -26.16 15.56
N LYS A 288 9.87 -25.68 15.40
CA LYS A 288 10.57 -24.94 16.47
C LYS A 288 9.83 -23.66 16.83
N TRP A 289 9.37 -22.90 15.84
CA TRP A 289 8.67 -21.64 16.09
C TRP A 289 7.29 -21.82 16.72
N ASN A 290 6.62 -22.94 16.49
CA ASN A 290 5.35 -23.27 17.14
C ASN A 290 5.51 -23.52 18.65
N GLU A 291 6.73 -23.75 19.14
CA GLU A 291 7.03 -23.85 20.56
C GLU A 291 7.21 -22.48 21.24
N ILE A 292 7.34 -21.40 20.45
CA ILE A 292 7.50 -20.04 20.97
C ILE A 292 6.11 -19.55 21.46
N PRO A 293 6.01 -19.05 22.70
CA PRO A 293 4.75 -18.51 23.22
C PRO A 293 4.24 -17.36 22.34
N LEU A 294 2.93 -17.33 22.10
CA LEU A 294 2.28 -16.31 21.25
C LEU A 294 2.60 -14.88 21.71
N GLU A 295 2.63 -14.64 23.01
CA GLU A 295 2.98 -13.35 23.62
C GLU A 295 4.40 -12.89 23.23
N VAL A 296 5.34 -13.83 23.15
CA VAL A 296 6.72 -13.55 22.74
C VAL A 296 6.78 -13.19 21.25
N LEU A 297 6.06 -13.92 20.39
CA LEU A 297 5.99 -13.60 18.97
C LEU A 297 5.30 -12.25 18.74
N LYS A 298 4.19 -11.98 19.46
CA LYS A 298 3.50 -10.69 19.39
C LYS A 298 4.44 -9.54 19.75
N ASN A 299 5.13 -9.65 20.87
CA ASN A 299 6.13 -8.65 21.30
C ASN A 299 7.26 -8.47 20.28
N GLN A 300 7.71 -9.56 19.63
CA GLN A 300 8.74 -9.49 18.60
C GLN A 300 8.22 -8.79 17.32
N ASP A 301 7.00 -9.08 16.91
CA ASP A 301 6.37 -8.40 15.76
C ASP A 301 6.18 -6.91 16.04
N GLU A 302 5.72 -6.53 17.23
CA GLU A 302 5.59 -5.14 17.67
C GLU A 302 6.94 -4.42 17.67
N LYS A 303 7.98 -5.01 18.28
CA LYS A 303 9.34 -4.44 18.24
C LYS A 303 9.85 -4.25 16.82
N SER A 304 9.53 -5.16 15.92
CA SER A 304 9.96 -5.06 14.54
C SER A 304 9.23 -3.95 13.76
N ALA A 305 8.17 -3.36 14.32
CA ALA A 305 7.43 -2.27 13.69
C ALA A 305 8.04 -0.88 13.97
N HIS A 306 8.87 -0.73 15.01
CA HIS A 306 9.44 0.58 15.42
C HIS A 306 10.55 1.14 14.49
N PHE A 307 10.69 0.62 13.28
CA PHE A 307 11.76 1.08 12.36
C PHE A 307 11.41 2.41 11.67
N ILE A 308 10.15 2.79 11.63
CA ILE A 308 9.70 4.03 10.96
C ILE A 308 10.39 5.25 11.57
N ASP A 309 10.45 5.33 12.90
CA ASP A 309 11.16 6.41 13.60
C ASP A 309 12.65 6.48 13.20
N PHE A 310 13.29 5.31 12.97
CA PHE A 310 14.67 5.24 12.52
C PHE A 310 14.84 5.88 11.13
N PHE A 311 13.96 5.58 10.18
CA PHE A 311 14.07 6.14 8.83
C PHE A 311 13.69 7.62 8.78
N ASN A 312 12.76 8.07 9.64
CA ASN A 312 12.36 9.48 9.73
C ASN A 312 13.34 10.35 10.53
N SER A 313 14.27 9.75 11.28
CA SER A 313 15.27 10.47 12.06
C SER A 313 16.34 11.10 11.17
N ASN A 314 16.91 12.23 11.60
CA ASN A 314 18.08 12.80 10.96
C ASN A 314 19.31 11.89 11.15
N GLU A 315 20.39 12.16 10.41
CA GLU A 315 21.58 11.30 10.40
C GLU A 315 22.24 11.11 11.77
N LYS A 316 22.29 12.17 12.56
CA LYS A 316 22.90 12.13 13.89
C LYS A 316 22.07 11.25 14.83
N GLU A 317 20.77 11.49 14.89
CA GLU A 317 19.85 10.71 15.71
C GLU A 317 19.82 9.24 15.27
N ARG A 318 19.79 8.99 13.96
CA ARG A 318 19.82 7.64 13.40
C ARG A 318 21.07 6.88 13.84
N GLY A 319 22.22 7.53 13.91
CA GLY A 319 23.47 6.94 14.38
C GLY A 319 23.39 6.38 15.79
N GLU A 320 22.48 6.87 16.64
CA GLU A 320 22.35 6.50 18.04
C GLU A 320 21.45 5.27 18.27
N TYR A 321 20.67 4.85 17.26
CA TYR A 321 19.82 3.67 17.39
C TYR A 321 20.64 2.39 17.50
N ILE A 322 20.30 1.57 18.47
CA ILE A 322 20.89 0.23 18.63
C ILE A 322 20.12 -0.74 17.75
N LEU A 323 20.84 -1.53 16.98
CA LEU A 323 20.33 -2.53 16.06
C LEU A 323 20.53 -3.93 16.63
N ALA A 324 19.55 -4.80 16.40
CA ALA A 324 19.62 -6.20 16.79
C ALA A 324 19.00 -7.11 15.73
N VAL A 325 19.58 -8.29 15.55
CA VAL A 325 18.99 -9.35 14.72
C VAL A 325 17.86 -10.02 15.48
N ASN A 326 16.80 -10.42 14.77
CA ASN A 326 15.71 -11.19 15.35
C ASN A 326 16.25 -12.49 15.96
N PRO A 327 16.07 -12.76 17.27
CA PRO A 327 16.65 -13.92 17.94
C PRO A 327 16.09 -15.26 17.44
N TYR A 328 14.97 -15.23 16.74
CA TYR A 328 14.32 -16.42 16.17
C TYR A 328 14.56 -16.55 14.66
N MET A 329 15.42 -15.70 14.09
CA MET A 329 15.81 -15.80 12.69
C MET A 329 16.56 -17.11 12.44
N GLU A 330 16.17 -17.80 11.40
CA GLU A 330 16.90 -18.94 10.85
C GLU A 330 17.31 -18.62 9.41
N MET A 331 18.45 -19.10 8.97
CA MET A 331 18.96 -18.82 7.63
C MET A 331 19.14 -20.10 6.84
N PHE A 332 18.65 -20.10 5.60
CA PHE A 332 18.86 -21.17 4.65
C PHE A 332 19.81 -20.70 3.54
N SER A 333 20.97 -21.35 3.46
CA SER A 333 21.92 -21.13 2.37
C SER A 333 21.62 -22.09 1.25
N ILE A 334 21.23 -21.56 0.07
CA ILE A 334 20.95 -22.37 -1.10
C ILE A 334 22.28 -22.92 -1.64
N PRO A 335 22.46 -24.26 -1.72
CA PRO A 335 23.71 -24.83 -2.19
C PRO A 335 24.04 -24.41 -3.62
N ALA A 336 25.31 -24.10 -3.87
CA ALA A 336 25.79 -23.61 -5.19
C ALA A 336 25.59 -24.64 -6.31
N GLU A 337 25.60 -25.92 -5.95
CA GLU A 337 25.37 -27.05 -6.86
C GLU A 337 23.92 -27.23 -7.30
N TRP A 338 22.97 -26.50 -6.70
CA TRP A 338 21.59 -26.57 -7.12
C TRP A 338 21.39 -26.03 -8.53
N PRO A 339 20.51 -26.66 -9.35
CA PRO A 339 20.18 -26.18 -10.67
C PRO A 339 19.78 -24.70 -10.65
N VAL A 340 20.26 -23.92 -11.63
CA VAL A 340 19.95 -22.48 -11.76
C VAL A 340 18.45 -22.24 -11.71
N LYS A 341 17.66 -23.10 -12.38
CA LYS A 341 16.19 -23.01 -12.38
C LYS A 341 15.57 -23.15 -10.97
N ALA A 342 16.11 -24.04 -10.13
CA ALA A 342 15.64 -24.21 -8.76
C ALA A 342 15.96 -22.97 -7.91
N ARG A 343 17.19 -22.44 -8.05
CA ARG A 343 17.61 -21.21 -7.38
C ARG A 343 16.74 -20.03 -7.79
N LEU A 344 16.50 -19.87 -9.09
CA LEU A 344 15.64 -18.81 -9.63
C LEU A 344 14.20 -18.94 -9.15
N LEU A 345 13.61 -20.13 -9.11
CA LEU A 345 12.24 -20.33 -8.65
C LEU A 345 12.06 -19.99 -7.17
N LEU A 346 13.04 -20.31 -6.32
CA LEU A 346 13.00 -19.92 -4.92
C LEU A 346 13.13 -18.38 -4.76
N MET A 347 14.04 -17.77 -5.50
CA MET A 347 14.26 -16.33 -5.44
C MET A 347 13.12 -15.52 -6.10
N ALA A 348 12.57 -15.99 -7.22
CA ALA A 348 11.46 -15.31 -7.93
C ALA A 348 10.14 -15.29 -7.14
N LYS A 349 9.94 -16.22 -6.22
CA LYS A 349 8.81 -16.11 -5.24
C LYS A 349 8.94 -14.90 -4.32
N LEU A 350 10.14 -14.35 -4.22
CA LEU A 350 10.52 -13.37 -3.21
C LEU A 350 10.88 -12.01 -3.83
N TYR A 351 11.28 -11.97 -5.12
CA TYR A 351 11.67 -10.73 -5.82
C TYR A 351 11.43 -10.80 -7.33
N GLU A 352 10.79 -9.78 -7.89
CA GLU A 352 10.52 -9.71 -9.34
C GLU A 352 11.74 -9.28 -10.20
N ASN A 353 12.80 -8.67 -9.65
CA ASN A 353 13.75 -7.91 -10.50
C ASN A 353 15.25 -8.05 -10.27
N GLU A 354 15.79 -8.82 -9.31
CA GLU A 354 17.26 -8.91 -9.16
C GLU A 354 17.77 -10.33 -8.85
N ILE A 355 18.58 -10.84 -9.78
CA ILE A 355 19.29 -12.12 -9.64
C ILE A 355 20.72 -11.81 -9.20
N ASN A 356 21.00 -11.90 -7.90
CA ASN A 356 22.34 -11.84 -7.36
C ASN A 356 22.93 -13.25 -7.16
N ASN A 357 24.28 -13.31 -7.20
CA ASN A 357 25.03 -14.59 -7.16
C ASN A 357 25.05 -15.30 -5.79
N LYS A 358 24.55 -14.68 -4.72
CA LYS A 358 24.37 -15.32 -3.41
C LYS A 358 22.90 -15.65 -3.17
N HIS A 359 22.66 -16.76 -2.52
CA HIS A 359 21.35 -17.40 -2.45
C HIS A 359 21.01 -17.77 -1.00
N ASP A 360 21.13 -16.82 -0.08
CA ASP A 360 20.71 -17.03 1.30
C ASP A 360 19.31 -16.44 1.52
N ILE A 361 18.52 -17.14 2.30
CA ILE A 361 17.17 -16.73 2.68
C ILE A 361 17.12 -16.66 4.20
N ALA A 362 16.87 -15.48 4.76
CA ALA A 362 16.53 -15.35 6.16
C ALA A 362 15.05 -15.61 6.38
N CYS A 363 14.70 -16.41 7.36
CA CYS A 363 13.34 -16.70 7.74
C CYS A 363 13.10 -16.31 9.19
N VAL A 364 12.03 -15.60 9.47
CA VAL A 364 11.63 -15.20 10.82
C VAL A 364 10.19 -15.62 11.10
N PRO A 365 9.87 -16.08 12.31
CA PRO A 365 8.49 -16.32 12.70
C PRO A 365 7.73 -15.01 12.86
N THR A 366 6.44 -15.04 12.56
CA THR A 366 5.49 -13.93 12.74
C THR A 366 4.11 -14.49 13.01
N LEU A 367 3.24 -13.74 13.67
CA LEU A 367 1.86 -14.14 13.90
C LEU A 367 0.94 -13.94 12.69
N VAL A 368 1.45 -13.34 11.63
CA VAL A 368 0.70 -13.05 10.40
C VAL A 368 1.30 -13.77 9.19
N ASN A 369 0.58 -13.81 8.07
CA ASN A 369 1.04 -14.34 6.78
C ASN A 369 1.55 -15.81 6.83
N GLY A 370 0.84 -16.67 7.55
CA GLY A 370 1.17 -18.11 7.58
C GLY A 370 2.22 -18.49 8.62
N GLY A 371 2.54 -17.60 9.56
CA GLY A 371 3.39 -17.88 10.72
C GLY A 371 4.89 -17.67 10.50
N TYR A 372 5.30 -17.23 9.32
CA TYR A 372 6.71 -16.89 9.04
C TYR A 372 6.84 -15.93 7.87
N ARG A 373 8.02 -15.33 7.76
CA ARG A 373 8.39 -14.46 6.63
C ARG A 373 9.75 -14.85 6.10
N GLU A 374 9.86 -14.92 4.78
CA GLU A 374 11.07 -15.17 4.02
C GLU A 374 11.65 -13.86 3.50
N THR A 375 12.97 -13.70 3.60
CA THR A 375 13.72 -12.53 3.12
C THR A 375 14.94 -12.99 2.35
N PRO A 376 15.01 -12.80 1.03
CA PRO A 376 16.22 -13.08 0.27
C PRO A 376 17.30 -12.08 0.65
N LEU A 377 18.53 -12.56 0.83
CA LEU A 377 19.66 -11.76 1.26
C LEU A 377 20.57 -11.45 0.08
N ASN A 378 20.82 -10.17 -0.18
CA ASN A 378 21.95 -9.75 -1.01
C ASN A 378 23.24 -9.67 -0.19
N ASP A 379 24.36 -9.39 -0.87
CA ASP A 379 25.67 -9.31 -0.21
C ASP A 379 25.72 -8.28 0.92
N MET A 380 25.04 -7.15 0.75
CA MET A 380 25.01 -6.11 1.79
C MET A 380 24.18 -6.57 2.99
N CYS A 381 23.02 -7.19 2.78
CA CYS A 381 22.21 -7.77 3.85
C CYS A 381 23.01 -8.83 4.64
N PHE A 382 23.71 -9.72 3.92
CA PHE A 382 24.55 -10.74 4.56
C PHE A 382 25.66 -10.14 5.39
N ASN A 383 26.36 -9.13 4.89
CA ASN A 383 27.42 -8.43 5.62
C ASN A 383 26.88 -7.73 6.88
N ILE A 384 25.73 -7.08 6.77
CA ILE A 384 25.04 -6.46 7.92
C ILE A 384 24.74 -7.50 8.98
N LEU A 385 24.14 -8.64 8.61
CA LEU A 385 23.82 -9.71 9.56
C LEU A 385 25.08 -10.34 10.18
N ALA A 386 26.16 -10.49 9.42
CA ALA A 386 27.42 -10.99 9.94
C ALA A 386 28.05 -10.06 10.98
N ILE A 387 27.91 -8.76 10.80
CA ILE A 387 28.39 -7.74 11.72
C ILE A 387 27.48 -7.62 12.95
N LEU A 388 26.16 -7.68 12.77
CA LEU A 388 25.14 -7.56 13.83
C LEU A 388 25.00 -8.82 14.71
N ARG A 389 26.00 -9.72 14.75
CA ARG A 389 26.00 -10.85 15.69
C ARG A 389 25.91 -10.39 17.14
N GLN A 390 26.27 -9.16 17.41
CA GLN A 390 26.08 -8.47 18.68
C GLN A 390 25.35 -7.14 18.42
N GLU A 391 24.48 -6.75 19.35
CA GLU A 391 23.80 -5.47 19.28
C GLU A 391 24.81 -4.32 19.22
N GLN A 392 24.64 -3.40 18.28
CA GLN A 392 25.49 -2.22 18.15
C GLN A 392 24.74 -1.04 17.55
N SER A 393 25.30 0.16 17.65
CA SER A 393 24.69 1.34 17.08
C SER A 393 24.81 1.34 15.55
N PHE A 394 23.89 2.05 14.90
CA PHE A 394 23.93 2.23 13.45
C PHE A 394 25.22 2.91 12.98
N SER A 395 25.77 3.84 13.76
CA SER A 395 27.07 4.46 13.47
C SER A 395 28.21 3.42 13.44
N GLU A 396 28.28 2.54 14.45
CA GLU A 396 29.29 1.48 14.53
C GLU A 396 29.15 0.49 13.36
N LEU A 397 27.91 0.13 13.01
CA LEU A 397 27.62 -0.71 11.85
C LEU A 397 28.17 -0.08 10.56
N CYS A 398 27.86 1.20 10.32
CA CYS A 398 28.35 1.90 9.14
C CYS A 398 29.88 1.94 9.03
N GLU A 399 30.57 2.18 10.16
CA GLU A 399 32.04 2.16 10.20
C GLU A 399 32.60 0.74 9.96
N SER A 400 31.99 -0.27 10.52
CA SER A 400 32.36 -1.67 10.31
C SER A 400 32.22 -2.07 8.83
N ILE A 401 31.12 -1.70 8.18
CA ILE A 401 30.89 -1.99 6.76
C ILE A 401 31.93 -1.27 5.90
N LYS A 402 32.22 0.02 6.17
CA LYS A 402 33.25 0.77 5.44
C LYS A 402 34.61 0.11 5.52
N SER A 403 34.95 -0.52 6.64
CA SER A 403 36.23 -1.23 6.80
C SER A 403 36.31 -2.49 5.94
N CYS A 404 35.18 -3.13 5.66
CA CYS A 404 35.09 -4.39 4.90
C CYS A 404 35.01 -4.19 3.38
N VAL A 405 34.71 -2.97 2.92
CA VAL A 405 34.54 -2.66 1.48
C VAL A 405 35.89 -2.39 0.82
N SER A 406 36.01 -2.78 -0.46
CA SER A 406 37.24 -2.54 -1.24
C SER A 406 37.61 -1.05 -1.34
N GLU A 407 38.91 -0.73 -1.43
CA GLU A 407 39.37 0.66 -1.50
C GLU A 407 38.69 1.48 -2.60
N ARG A 408 38.41 0.86 -3.75
CA ARG A 408 37.71 1.50 -4.87
C ARG A 408 36.31 1.98 -4.51
N LEU A 409 35.59 1.26 -3.70
CA LEU A 409 34.24 1.61 -3.24
C LEU A 409 34.26 2.59 -2.05
N ARG A 410 35.35 2.59 -1.24
CA ARG A 410 35.47 3.51 -0.10
C ARG A 410 35.48 4.98 -0.49
N THR A 411 35.82 5.31 -1.75
CA THR A 411 35.82 6.68 -2.26
C THR A 411 34.42 7.26 -2.49
N ASP A 412 33.42 6.41 -2.74
CA ASP A 412 32.02 6.83 -2.89
C ASP A 412 31.21 6.59 -1.61
N LYS A 413 31.37 7.53 -0.67
CA LYS A 413 30.67 7.47 0.62
C LYS A 413 29.14 7.48 0.48
N LYS A 414 28.62 8.14 -0.54
CA LYS A 414 27.17 8.23 -0.80
C LYS A 414 26.63 6.87 -1.24
N LEU A 415 27.28 6.24 -2.22
CA LEU A 415 26.88 4.94 -2.73
C LEU A 415 26.88 3.86 -1.64
N ILE A 416 27.92 3.82 -0.78
CA ILE A 416 27.96 2.88 0.34
C ILE A 416 26.79 3.11 1.29
N ARG A 417 26.52 4.37 1.62
CA ARG A 417 25.45 4.73 2.53
C ARG A 417 24.10 4.35 1.96
N ASP A 418 23.82 4.67 0.71
CA ASP A 418 22.56 4.35 0.04
C ASP A 418 22.34 2.83 0.04
N ASN A 419 23.35 2.03 -0.31
CA ASN A 419 23.29 0.56 -0.25
C ASN A 419 23.05 0.01 1.17
N ILE A 420 23.63 0.63 2.20
CA ILE A 420 23.35 0.25 3.59
C ILE A 420 21.90 0.56 3.94
N MET A 421 21.40 1.73 3.57
CA MET A 421 20.02 2.14 3.87
C MET A 421 19.02 1.23 3.16
N ASP A 422 19.23 0.89 1.90
CA ASP A 422 18.36 -0.03 1.15
C ASP A 422 18.33 -1.43 1.79
N ALA A 423 19.49 -1.95 2.17
CA ALA A 423 19.58 -3.24 2.85
C ALA A 423 18.95 -3.20 4.25
N MET A 424 19.15 -2.12 5.00
CA MET A 424 18.51 -1.94 6.30
C MET A 424 17.00 -1.83 6.18
N GLU A 425 16.49 -1.12 5.18
CA GLU A 425 15.05 -1.05 4.91
C GLU A 425 14.48 -2.45 4.70
N LEU A 426 15.07 -3.25 3.83
CA LEU A 426 14.64 -4.62 3.59
C LEU A 426 14.64 -5.48 4.86
N LEU A 427 15.76 -5.49 5.60
CA LEU A 427 15.92 -6.29 6.81
C LEU A 427 14.96 -5.89 7.93
N MET A 428 14.68 -4.59 8.07
CA MET A 428 13.76 -4.09 9.09
C MET A 428 12.30 -4.33 8.73
N ILE A 429 11.90 -4.04 7.49
CA ILE A 429 10.52 -4.23 7.03
C ILE A 429 10.08 -5.69 7.13
N THR A 430 11.02 -6.61 6.92
CA THR A 430 10.78 -8.05 7.02
C THR A 430 10.93 -8.60 8.44
N GLY A 431 11.38 -7.78 9.39
CA GLY A 431 11.55 -8.17 10.80
C GLY A 431 12.80 -9.03 11.08
N VAL A 432 13.72 -9.11 10.13
CA VAL A 432 15.03 -9.79 10.30
C VAL A 432 15.93 -8.99 11.24
N VAL A 433 15.91 -7.67 11.11
CA VAL A 433 16.57 -6.72 12.02
C VAL A 433 15.52 -5.82 12.63
N TYR A 434 15.67 -5.50 13.88
CA TYR A 434 14.84 -4.50 14.56
C TYR A 434 15.68 -3.44 15.22
N VAL A 435 15.06 -2.30 15.49
CA VAL A 435 15.70 -1.11 16.04
C VAL A 435 15.26 -0.90 17.49
N LYS A 436 16.22 -0.54 18.34
CA LYS A 436 15.98 -0.07 19.71
C LYS A 436 16.38 1.40 19.79
N LYS A 437 15.61 2.23 20.48
CA LYS A 437 16.06 3.60 20.84
C LYS A 437 17.17 3.48 21.88
N LYS A 438 18.22 4.28 21.72
CA LYS A 438 19.23 4.46 22.76
C LYS A 438 18.56 5.14 23.95
N LYS A 439 18.77 4.63 25.14
CA LYS A 439 18.27 5.23 26.39
C LYS A 439 18.96 6.53 26.69
#